data_2fa228affc21a6443ae85ef14c2d8b9b
#
_entry.id   2fa228affc21a6443ae85ef14c2d8b9b
#
_cell.length_a   1.000
_cell.length_b   1.000
_cell.length_c   1.000
_cell.angle_alpha   90.00
_cell.angle_beta   90.00
_cell.angle_gamma   90.00
#
_symmetry.space_group_name_H-M   'P 1'
#
loop_
_entity.id
_entity.type
_entity.pdbx_description
1 polymer ?
#
loop_
_entity_poly.entity_id
_entity_poly.type
_entity_poly.pdbx_seq_one_letter_code
_entity_poly.pdbx_strand_id
1 'polypeptide(L)'
;MRFEIRVAAMVAALVFPAVAAAQSEKDIAYFKETCGACHGENGEGMKGLAPALKGNAWVKSASEGDLANVITKGRAGDAKRHKDIPAPMPANSMSDNRLKGIIAYLKGGLQK
;
A
#
# COMPACT_ATOMS: atom_id res chain seq x y z
N MET A 1 -55.64 -6.61 -33.29
CA MET A 1 -54.23 -6.19 -33.36
C MET A 1 -53.76 -5.83 -31.97
N ARG A 2 -53.00 -6.69 -31.36
CA ARG A 2 -52.39 -6.40 -30.08
C ARG A 2 -50.95 -5.96 -30.35
N PHE A 3 -50.67 -4.70 -30.10
CA PHE A 3 -49.30 -4.21 -30.08
C PHE A 3 -48.66 -4.61 -28.72
N GLU A 4 -47.90 -5.66 -28.73
CA GLU A 4 -47.05 -5.96 -27.58
C GLU A 4 -45.82 -5.07 -27.64
N ILE A 5 -45.85 -4.01 -26.84
CA ILE A 5 -44.66 -3.22 -26.60
C ILE A 5 -43.79 -4.04 -25.64
N ARG A 6 -42.88 -4.78 -26.22
CA ARG A 6 -41.82 -5.36 -25.41
C ARG A 6 -40.86 -4.25 -24.98
N VAL A 7 -41.10 -3.75 -23.81
CA VAL A 7 -40.11 -2.89 -23.15
C VAL A 7 -38.96 -3.77 -22.77
N ALA A 8 -37.94 -3.81 -23.62
CA ALA A 8 -36.66 -4.38 -23.23
C ALA A 8 -36.08 -3.47 -22.14
N ALA A 9 -36.18 -3.91 -20.89
CA ALA A 9 -35.49 -3.27 -19.81
C ALA A 9 -34.00 -3.48 -20.05
N MET A 10 -33.34 -2.48 -20.60
CA MET A 10 -31.89 -2.42 -20.59
C MET A 10 -31.47 -2.22 -19.15
N VAL A 11 -31.10 -3.32 -18.50
CA VAL A 11 -30.35 -3.24 -17.25
C VAL A 11 -28.95 -2.79 -17.65
N ALA A 12 -28.71 -1.50 -17.61
CA ALA A 12 -27.34 -0.99 -17.67
C ALA A 12 -26.64 -1.49 -16.41
N ALA A 13 -25.84 -2.52 -16.55
CA ALA A 13 -24.92 -2.90 -15.51
C ALA A 13 -23.94 -1.74 -15.33
N LEU A 14 -24.13 -0.95 -14.29
CA LEU A 14 -23.17 0.03 -13.84
C LEU A 14 -21.97 -0.75 -13.32
N VAL A 15 -21.02 -1.00 -14.21
CA VAL A 15 -19.73 -1.47 -13.80
C VAL A 15 -19.03 -0.27 -13.15
N PHE A 16 -19.16 -0.16 -11.83
CA PHE A 16 -18.26 0.70 -11.08
C PHE A 16 -16.87 0.08 -11.22
N PRO A 17 -15.90 0.76 -11.84
CA PRO A 17 -14.53 0.35 -11.67
C PRO A 17 -14.34 0.32 -10.17
N ALA A 18 -13.92 -0.83 -9.64
CA ALA A 18 -13.56 -0.92 -8.25
C ALA A 18 -12.51 0.16 -7.99
N VAL A 19 -12.95 1.27 -7.40
CA VAL A 19 -12.05 2.22 -6.75
C VAL A 19 -11.70 1.56 -5.42
N ALA A 20 -11.26 0.32 -5.50
CA ALA A 20 -10.53 -0.28 -4.43
C ALA A 20 -9.35 0.64 -4.19
N ALA A 21 -9.20 1.15 -2.97
CA ALA A 21 -8.05 1.88 -2.48
C ALA A 21 -6.92 1.89 -3.52
N ALA A 22 -7.24 2.52 -4.66
CA ALA A 22 -6.40 2.45 -5.83
C ALA A 22 -5.12 3.13 -5.45
N GLN A 23 -4.05 2.36 -5.50
CA GLN A 23 -2.72 2.88 -5.57
C GLN A 23 -2.77 3.98 -6.63
N SER A 24 -2.98 5.21 -6.20
CA SER A 24 -2.88 6.31 -7.13
C SER A 24 -1.41 6.47 -7.49
N GLU A 25 -1.15 6.98 -8.68
CA GLU A 25 0.23 7.31 -9.08
C GLU A 25 0.90 8.24 -8.06
N LYS A 26 0.12 9.10 -7.40
CA LYS A 26 0.58 9.98 -6.33
C LYS A 26 1.02 9.20 -5.09
N ASP A 27 0.36 8.11 -4.74
CA ASP A 27 0.75 7.28 -3.60
C ASP A 27 2.02 6.50 -3.91
N ILE A 28 2.15 6.00 -5.12
CA ILE A 28 3.37 5.33 -5.58
C ILE A 28 4.55 6.31 -5.60
N ALA A 29 4.35 7.53 -6.11
CA ALA A 29 5.38 8.57 -6.10
C ALA A 29 5.79 8.94 -4.67
N TYR A 30 4.82 9.07 -3.77
CA TYR A 30 5.10 9.33 -2.36
C TYR A 30 5.92 8.21 -1.72
N PHE A 31 5.58 6.96 -2.00
CA PHE A 31 6.36 5.81 -1.54
C PHE A 31 7.81 5.91 -2.00
N LYS A 32 8.02 6.14 -3.29
CA LYS A 32 9.36 6.22 -3.87
C LYS A 32 10.22 7.34 -3.25
N GLU A 33 9.61 8.50 -3.02
CA GLU A 33 10.31 9.65 -2.45
C GLU A 33 10.55 9.52 -0.95
N THR A 34 9.54 9.05 -0.21
CA THR A 34 9.56 9.06 1.26
C THR A 34 10.07 7.73 1.83
N CYS A 35 9.44 6.64 1.47
CA CYS A 35 9.79 5.32 1.96
C CYS A 35 11.01 4.76 1.21
N GLY A 36 11.06 5.02 -0.08
CA GLY A 36 12.14 4.57 -0.96
C GLY A 36 13.50 5.16 -0.63
N ALA A 37 13.55 6.29 0.07
CA ALA A 37 14.82 6.86 0.55
C ALA A 37 15.63 5.89 1.42
N CYS A 38 14.94 5.02 2.15
CA CYS A 38 15.56 3.98 2.96
C CYS A 38 15.30 2.56 2.44
N HIS A 39 14.06 2.28 1.99
CA HIS A 39 13.68 0.94 1.52
C HIS A 39 13.98 0.66 0.05
N GLY A 40 14.47 1.65 -0.69
CA GLY A 40 14.68 1.59 -2.13
C GLY A 40 13.41 1.97 -2.91
N GLU A 41 13.58 2.56 -4.09
CA GLU A 41 12.45 3.03 -4.91
C GLU A 41 11.48 1.90 -5.28
N ASN A 42 11.98 0.68 -5.42
CA ASN A 42 11.20 -0.51 -5.71
C ASN A 42 11.03 -1.42 -4.48
N GLY A 43 11.31 -0.92 -3.29
CA GLY A 43 11.21 -1.68 -2.05
C GLY A 43 12.24 -2.79 -1.92
N GLU A 44 13.35 -2.70 -2.62
CA GLU A 44 14.40 -3.72 -2.63
C GLU A 44 15.26 -3.74 -1.38
N GLY A 45 15.11 -2.72 -0.52
CA GLY A 45 15.92 -2.54 0.66
C GLY A 45 17.26 -1.86 0.38
N MET A 46 17.85 -1.33 1.42
CA MET A 46 19.18 -0.74 1.38
C MET A 46 20.00 -1.24 2.57
N LYS A 47 21.16 -1.78 2.29
CA LYS A 47 22.04 -2.31 3.34
C LYS A 47 22.39 -1.23 4.38
N GLY A 48 22.16 -1.53 5.64
CA GLY A 48 22.42 -0.63 6.75
C GLY A 48 21.35 0.44 7.00
N LEU A 49 20.36 0.58 6.13
CA LEU A 49 19.27 1.56 6.26
C LEU A 49 17.92 0.93 6.53
N ALA A 50 17.48 0.02 5.69
CA ALA A 50 16.17 -0.57 5.81
C ALA A 50 16.06 -1.93 5.11
N PRO A 51 15.19 -2.83 5.59
CA PRO A 51 14.99 -4.12 4.95
C PRO A 51 14.21 -4.00 3.64
N ALA A 52 14.29 -5.04 2.82
CA ALA A 52 13.45 -5.16 1.64
C ALA A 52 11.98 -5.28 2.03
N LEU A 53 11.13 -4.60 1.29
CA LEU A 53 9.66 -4.71 1.41
C LEU A 53 9.10 -5.59 0.30
N LYS A 54 9.69 -5.53 -0.88
CA LYS A 54 9.35 -6.42 -1.98
C LYS A 54 9.81 -7.84 -1.66
N GLY A 55 8.92 -8.81 -1.81
CA GLY A 55 9.20 -10.20 -1.46
C GLY A 55 9.17 -10.48 0.04
N ASN A 56 8.84 -9.51 0.86
CA ASN A 56 8.82 -9.62 2.32
C ASN A 56 7.57 -10.37 2.79
N ALA A 57 7.75 -11.53 3.40
CA ALA A 57 6.66 -12.38 3.86
C ALA A 57 5.78 -11.70 4.92
N TRP A 58 6.38 -10.93 5.82
CA TRP A 58 5.61 -10.21 6.84
C TRP A 58 4.73 -9.12 6.23
N VAL A 59 5.25 -8.34 5.28
CA VAL A 59 4.48 -7.31 4.58
C VAL A 59 3.29 -7.92 3.86
N LYS A 60 3.48 -9.06 3.22
CA LYS A 60 2.43 -9.75 2.49
C LYS A 60 1.32 -10.29 3.40
N SER A 61 1.67 -10.77 4.58
CA SER A 61 0.75 -11.42 5.52
C SER A 61 0.20 -10.52 6.61
N ALA A 62 0.86 -9.41 6.90
CA ALA A 62 0.43 -8.48 7.95
C ALA A 62 -0.94 -7.88 7.66
N SER A 63 -1.69 -7.60 8.72
CA SER A 63 -2.94 -6.85 8.60
C SER A 63 -2.67 -5.40 8.18
N GLU A 64 -3.66 -4.76 7.58
CA GLU A 64 -3.57 -3.34 7.25
C GLU A 64 -3.31 -2.48 8.49
N GLY A 65 -3.93 -2.85 9.63
CA GLY A 65 -3.72 -2.18 10.90
C GLY A 65 -2.28 -2.29 11.41
N ASP A 66 -1.67 -3.45 11.27
CA ASP A 66 -0.28 -3.66 11.67
C ASP A 66 0.68 -2.86 10.79
N LEU A 67 0.45 -2.83 9.49
CA LEU A 67 1.22 -1.99 8.57
C LEU A 67 1.04 -0.52 8.88
N ALA A 68 -0.18 -0.08 9.13
CA ALA A 68 -0.47 1.30 9.52
C ALA A 68 0.28 1.71 10.78
N ASN A 69 0.30 0.84 11.80
CA ASN A 69 1.04 1.09 13.04
C ASN A 69 2.55 1.27 12.79
N VAL A 70 3.15 0.39 12.01
CA VAL A 70 4.60 0.50 11.73
C VAL A 70 4.92 1.77 10.97
N ILE A 71 4.11 2.12 9.98
CA ILE A 71 4.34 3.31 9.16
C ILE A 71 4.19 4.59 9.99
N THR A 72 3.13 4.68 10.79
CA THR A 72 2.81 5.91 11.53
C THR A 72 3.60 6.08 12.81
N LYS A 73 3.98 4.99 13.46
CA LYS A 73 4.74 5.02 14.71
C LYS A 73 6.23 4.78 14.51
N GLY A 74 6.62 4.17 13.39
CA GLY A 74 7.99 3.76 13.16
C GLY A 74 8.42 2.60 14.05
N ARG A 75 9.70 2.27 14.00
CA ARG A 75 10.33 1.27 14.86
C ARG A 75 11.73 1.74 15.26
N ALA A 76 11.96 1.83 16.55
CA ALA A 76 13.25 2.20 17.12
C ALA A 76 13.52 1.40 18.39
N GLY A 77 14.79 1.26 18.77
CA GLY A 77 15.17 0.56 19.99
C GLY A 77 14.64 -0.88 20.03
N ASP A 78 13.97 -1.26 21.09
CA ASP A 78 13.47 -2.62 21.31
C ASP A 78 12.35 -3.03 20.34
N ALA A 79 11.65 -2.06 19.73
CA ALA A 79 10.62 -2.32 18.73
C ALA A 79 11.17 -2.75 17.37
N LYS A 80 12.48 -2.57 17.14
CA LYS A 80 13.12 -2.98 15.88
C LYS A 80 13.15 -4.50 15.74
N ARG A 81 12.71 -4.98 14.58
CA ARG A 81 12.80 -6.42 14.23
C ARG A 81 14.12 -6.78 13.56
N HIS A 82 14.69 -5.88 12.79
CA HIS A 82 15.97 -6.06 12.11
C HIS A 82 17.07 -5.36 12.92
N LYS A 83 17.54 -6.03 13.97
CA LYS A 83 18.52 -5.45 14.89
C LYS A 83 19.93 -5.33 14.29
N ASP A 84 20.17 -6.04 13.21
CA ASP A 84 21.39 -5.94 12.39
C ASP A 84 21.44 -4.66 11.54
N ILE A 85 20.31 -3.97 11.39
CA ILE A 85 20.22 -2.70 10.68
C ILE A 85 20.30 -1.57 11.71
N PRO A 86 21.37 -0.73 11.72
CA PRO A 86 21.55 0.31 12.72
C PRO A 86 20.46 1.39 12.72
N ALA A 87 20.01 1.77 11.53
CA ALA A 87 19.05 2.86 11.41
C ALA A 87 17.66 2.45 11.93
N PRO A 88 16.99 3.31 12.72
CA PRO A 88 15.60 3.12 13.09
C PRO A 88 14.69 3.50 11.92
N MET A 89 13.48 2.95 11.90
CA MET A 89 12.43 3.44 11.02
C MET A 89 11.73 4.62 11.68
N PRO A 90 11.78 5.83 11.12
CA PRO A 90 11.10 6.98 11.70
C PRO A 90 9.59 6.85 11.57
N ALA A 91 8.86 7.56 12.42
CA ALA A 91 7.42 7.71 12.29
C ALA A 91 7.09 8.58 11.07
N ASN A 92 6.06 8.20 10.33
CA ASN A 92 5.57 8.94 9.17
C ASN A 92 4.14 9.40 9.41
N SER A 93 3.92 10.70 9.32
CA SER A 93 2.58 11.28 9.43
C SER A 93 2.02 11.55 8.03
N MET A 94 0.80 11.08 7.79
CA MET A 94 0.13 11.27 6.51
C MET A 94 -1.38 11.17 6.67
N SER A 95 -2.14 11.61 5.68
CA SER A 95 -3.59 11.45 5.67
C SER A 95 -4.00 9.97 5.63
N ASP A 96 -5.20 9.67 6.13
CA ASP A 96 -5.73 8.29 6.11
C ASP A 96 -5.84 7.75 4.68
N ASN A 97 -6.23 8.57 3.73
CA ASN A 97 -6.33 8.16 2.33
C ASN A 97 -4.96 7.82 1.75
N ARG A 98 -3.94 8.60 2.07
CA ARG A 98 -2.56 8.33 1.67
C ARG A 98 -2.06 7.02 2.27
N LEU A 99 -2.30 6.83 3.55
CA LEU A 99 -1.89 5.63 4.27
C LEU A 99 -2.52 4.37 3.66
N LYS A 100 -3.83 4.42 3.37
CA LYS A 100 -4.52 3.31 2.69
C LYS A 100 -3.93 3.00 1.32
N GLY A 101 -3.64 4.04 0.54
CA GLY A 101 -3.03 3.88 -0.78
C GLY A 101 -1.64 3.26 -0.72
N ILE A 102 -0.82 3.69 0.23
CA ILE A 102 0.51 3.11 0.45
C ILE A 102 0.43 1.65 0.88
N ILE A 103 -0.44 1.32 1.82
CA ILE A 103 -0.65 -0.07 2.27
C ILE A 103 -1.11 -0.95 1.11
N ALA A 104 -2.05 -0.48 0.30
CA ALA A 104 -2.48 -1.21 -0.89
C ALA A 104 -1.33 -1.46 -1.86
N TYR A 105 -0.46 -0.48 -2.05
CA TYR A 105 0.73 -0.61 -2.87
C TYR A 105 1.73 -1.64 -2.30
N LEU A 106 1.99 -1.56 -0.99
CA LEU A 106 2.89 -2.49 -0.31
C LEU A 106 2.45 -3.95 -0.45
N LYS A 107 1.14 -4.21 -0.36
CA LYS A 107 0.58 -5.57 -0.44
C LYS A 107 0.29 -6.03 -1.87
N GLY A 108 0.20 -5.12 -2.80
CA GLY A 108 -0.18 -5.36 -4.19
C GLY A 108 0.91 -5.04 -5.19
N GLY A 109 0.88 -3.82 -5.74
CA GLY A 109 1.74 -3.39 -6.86
C GLY A 109 3.23 -3.55 -6.61
N LEU A 110 3.69 -3.26 -5.41
CA LEU A 110 5.10 -3.41 -5.04
C LEU A 110 5.58 -4.86 -5.15
N GLN A 111 4.70 -5.82 -4.89
CA GLN A 111 5.05 -7.25 -4.86
C GLN A 111 5.09 -7.91 -6.24
N LYS A 112 4.67 -7.22 -7.27
CA LYS A 112 4.62 -7.75 -8.64
C LYS A 112 5.95 -7.71 -9.39
#